data_3cfc045d661d0c73b6ec32c2bc6ef7cf
#
_entry.id   3cfc045d661d0c73b6ec32c2bc6ef7cf
#
_cell.length_a   1.000
_cell.length_b   1.000
_cell.length_c   1.000
_cell.angle_alpha   90.00
_cell.angle_beta   90.00
_cell.angle_gamma   90.00
#
_symmetry.space_group_name_H-M   'P 1'
#
loop_
_entity.id
_entity.type
_entity.pdbx_description
1 polymer ?
#
loop_
_entity_poly.entity_id
_entity_poly.type
_entity_poly.pdbx_seq_one_letter_code
_entity_poly.pdbx_strand_id
1 'polypeptide(L)'
;MLFLIAIAGLLLRLSFINKPEGLWNDEYVSWYVANTPFHEGFWQEVLKQCHMPLYYLYLKPFAHCSDLILRLTSVIPSVLAIFVMYFVGKECSKKLGIICATLTSFLSFLIYYSQEVRFYSLLFLFSALALLATIKLVKNTNRKNIVFYCISMLLILLTHVLGGIFVLFNTLYVIYKKQCFSKKILLPIFVGLIVVLPFGLNIIRMLPTSQWWGHFSYTNILFLFSDYLSPILTNNINAPTVFFYNKSFALWQFLPCLISATPLLLGIKKAKGLSIVALLTVIVMSILAIFGKIVFITKYSIEILPIIIFLLALGFDKLKKVGNVLLSLLVLIHLCAFFTPNYVTKTIRYEGNRIPAEIIKARNPENVIFTYYEPNRFERYVDLSKNKVYYISKINRLDYLSNPAEILQNIKTGETVSVVFLDSVSFFDEDFINANRENAKIPEMFMTFSHIKNSLIAGLNKDFTDFNVDKIGSWTVVSCKKK
;
A
#
# COMPACT_ATOMS: atom_id res chain seq x y z
N MET A 1 -22.22 5.09 -21.83
CA MET A 1 -21.32 5.99 -21.07
C MET A 1 -20.64 5.28 -19.89
N LEU A 2 -21.34 4.62 -18.93
CA LEU A 2 -20.68 3.92 -17.81
C LEU A 2 -19.64 2.91 -18.28
N PHE A 3 -19.97 2.04 -19.23
CA PHE A 3 -19.02 1.05 -19.78
C PHE A 3 -17.80 1.68 -20.41
N LEU A 4 -17.94 2.79 -21.13
CA LEU A 4 -16.79 3.52 -21.69
C LEU A 4 -15.86 4.07 -20.59
N ILE A 5 -16.44 4.61 -19.51
CA ILE A 5 -15.68 5.08 -18.34
C ILE A 5 -14.96 3.91 -17.68
N ALA A 6 -15.63 2.77 -17.51
CA ALA A 6 -15.04 1.58 -16.92
C ALA A 6 -13.92 0.98 -17.79
N ILE A 7 -14.09 0.96 -19.12
CA ILE A 7 -13.05 0.52 -20.07
C ILE A 7 -11.85 1.47 -19.98
N ALA A 8 -12.05 2.78 -20.00
CA ALA A 8 -10.94 3.73 -19.83
C ALA A 8 -10.22 3.52 -18.50
N GLY A 9 -10.98 3.35 -17.41
CA GLY A 9 -10.44 3.03 -16.08
C GLY A 9 -9.67 1.70 -16.04
N LEU A 10 -10.13 0.67 -16.76
CA LEU A 10 -9.42 -0.60 -16.90
C LEU A 10 -8.11 -0.42 -17.68
N LEU A 11 -8.13 0.27 -18.82
CA LEU A 11 -6.92 0.50 -19.63
C LEU A 11 -5.84 1.25 -18.85
N LEU A 12 -6.22 2.27 -18.06
CA LEU A 12 -5.29 2.98 -17.19
C LEU A 12 -4.68 2.05 -16.09
N ARG A 13 -5.45 1.09 -15.56
CA ARG A 13 -4.99 0.12 -14.57
C ARG A 13 -4.11 -0.97 -15.15
N LEU A 14 -4.28 -1.29 -16.41
CA LEU A 14 -3.44 -2.26 -17.13
C LEU A 14 -2.15 -1.62 -17.65
N SER A 15 -2.12 -0.28 -17.82
CA SER A 15 -0.94 0.43 -18.27
C SER A 15 0.19 0.34 -17.24
N PHE A 16 1.38 -0.08 -17.68
CA PHE A 16 2.58 -0.21 -16.84
C PHE A 16 2.47 -1.20 -15.66
N ILE A 17 1.51 -2.13 -15.71
CA ILE A 17 1.30 -3.12 -14.66
C ILE A 17 2.41 -4.18 -14.61
N ASN A 18 2.98 -4.52 -15.76
CA ASN A 18 4.07 -5.49 -15.85
C ASN A 18 5.41 -4.79 -15.56
N LYS A 19 5.79 -4.79 -14.31
CA LYS A 19 7.00 -4.12 -13.82
C LYS A 19 8.20 -5.07 -13.90
N PRO A 20 9.32 -4.64 -14.52
CA PRO A 20 10.49 -5.48 -14.71
C PRO A 20 11.17 -5.86 -13.37
N GLU A 21 11.10 -5.00 -12.37
CA GLU A 21 11.70 -5.22 -11.05
C GLU A 21 11.08 -6.37 -10.25
N GLY A 22 9.95 -6.92 -10.70
CA GLY A 22 9.22 -7.97 -9.99
C GLY A 22 8.39 -7.44 -8.83
N LEU A 23 8.11 -8.31 -7.85
CA LEU A 23 7.40 -7.94 -6.63
C LEU A 23 8.33 -7.13 -5.72
N TRP A 24 7.87 -5.94 -5.28
CA TRP A 24 8.56 -5.20 -4.25
C TRP A 24 8.21 -5.74 -2.85
N ASN A 25 8.87 -5.26 -1.80
CA ASN A 25 8.82 -5.80 -0.45
C ASN A 25 7.41 -6.19 0.03
N ASP A 26 6.47 -5.24 0.05
CA ASP A 26 5.12 -5.51 0.56
C ASP A 26 4.33 -6.50 -0.33
N GLU A 27 4.54 -6.44 -1.67
CA GLU A 27 3.92 -7.41 -2.61
C GLU A 27 4.47 -8.80 -2.37
N TYR A 28 5.79 -8.90 -2.19
CA TYR A 28 6.46 -10.16 -1.90
C TYR A 28 5.92 -10.79 -0.60
N VAL A 29 5.82 -10.02 0.48
CA VAL A 29 5.24 -10.49 1.75
C VAL A 29 3.82 -11.02 1.54
N SER A 30 3.00 -10.31 0.76
CA SER A 30 1.64 -10.76 0.45
C SER A 30 1.62 -12.09 -0.29
N TRP A 31 2.48 -12.23 -1.30
CA TRP A 31 2.66 -13.48 -2.04
C TRP A 31 3.16 -14.61 -1.14
N TYR A 32 4.19 -14.37 -0.32
CA TYR A 32 4.80 -15.37 0.56
C TYR A 32 3.76 -15.97 1.51
N VAL A 33 2.99 -15.13 2.21
CA VAL A 33 1.92 -15.59 3.09
C VAL A 33 0.88 -16.40 2.31
N ALA A 34 0.44 -15.91 1.15
CA ALA A 34 -0.53 -16.62 0.33
C ALA A 34 0.01 -17.96 -0.21
N ASN A 35 1.31 -18.03 -0.50
CA ASN A 35 1.98 -19.23 -1.01
C ASN A 35 2.19 -20.29 0.07
N THR A 36 2.29 -19.91 1.35
CA THR A 36 2.49 -20.84 2.47
C THR A 36 1.31 -21.83 2.57
N PRO A 37 1.52 -23.15 2.54
CA PRO A 37 0.46 -24.15 2.68
C PRO A 37 -0.27 -24.03 4.03
N PHE A 38 -1.55 -24.41 4.07
CA PHE A 38 -2.34 -24.35 5.31
C PHE A 38 -1.73 -25.17 6.44
N HIS A 39 -1.18 -26.35 6.12
CA HIS A 39 -0.57 -27.28 7.07
C HIS A 39 0.88 -26.92 7.45
N GLU A 40 1.53 -26.04 6.70
CA GLU A 40 2.92 -25.60 6.93
C GLU A 40 3.03 -24.23 7.61
N GLY A 41 1.93 -23.72 8.19
CA GLY A 41 1.99 -22.52 9.01
C GLY A 41 1.37 -21.28 8.40
N PHE A 42 0.46 -21.38 7.42
CA PHE A 42 -0.25 -20.23 6.83
C PHE A 42 -0.80 -19.27 7.89
N TRP A 43 -1.48 -19.77 8.92
CA TRP A 43 -2.07 -18.94 9.97
C TRP A 43 -1.03 -18.25 10.83
N GLN A 44 0.12 -18.91 11.09
CA GLN A 44 1.23 -18.29 11.79
C GLN A 44 1.82 -17.12 10.98
N GLU A 45 1.97 -17.31 9.66
CA GLU A 45 2.47 -16.24 8.79
C GLU A 45 1.47 -15.07 8.71
N VAL A 46 0.16 -15.33 8.59
CA VAL A 46 -0.86 -14.27 8.67
C VAL A 46 -0.75 -13.47 9.97
N LEU A 47 -0.59 -14.16 11.10
CA LEU A 47 -0.48 -13.51 12.42
C LEU A 47 0.80 -12.68 12.55
N LYS A 48 1.93 -13.12 11.96
CA LYS A 48 3.19 -12.36 11.97
C LYS A 48 3.11 -11.03 11.21
N GLN A 49 2.25 -10.93 10.19
CA GLN A 49 2.17 -9.74 9.34
C GLN A 49 1.35 -8.59 9.92
N CYS A 50 0.73 -8.73 11.08
CA CYS A 50 -0.16 -7.72 11.66
C CYS A 50 -1.30 -7.31 10.71
N HIS A 51 -1.77 -8.20 9.85
CA HIS A 51 -2.86 -7.99 8.91
C HIS A 51 -4.00 -8.96 9.11
N MET A 52 -5.15 -8.64 8.52
CA MET A 52 -6.34 -9.47 8.55
C MET A 52 -6.29 -10.56 7.47
N PRO A 53 -6.95 -11.72 7.68
CA PRO A 53 -6.73 -12.91 6.86
C PRO A 53 -7.34 -12.88 5.46
N LEU A 54 -8.41 -12.09 5.24
CA LEU A 54 -9.24 -12.21 4.03
C LEU A 54 -8.45 -11.96 2.75
N TYR A 55 -7.54 -10.98 2.75
CA TYR A 55 -6.74 -10.70 1.57
C TYR A 55 -5.82 -11.86 1.19
N TYR A 56 -5.17 -12.50 2.15
CA TYR A 56 -4.29 -13.63 1.90
C TYR A 56 -5.06 -14.86 1.41
N LEU A 57 -6.25 -15.11 1.97
CA LEU A 57 -7.15 -16.16 1.49
C LEU A 57 -7.63 -15.89 0.07
N TYR A 58 -7.94 -14.63 -0.26
CA TYR A 58 -8.29 -14.20 -1.62
C TYR A 58 -7.14 -14.40 -2.61
N LEU A 59 -5.90 -14.08 -2.20
CA LEU A 59 -4.71 -14.18 -3.05
C LEU A 59 -4.24 -15.63 -3.23
N LYS A 60 -4.50 -16.53 -2.27
CA LYS A 60 -3.98 -17.87 -2.19
C LYS A 60 -4.18 -18.72 -3.47
N PRO A 61 -5.34 -18.72 -4.15
CA PRO A 61 -5.52 -19.48 -5.40
C PRO A 61 -4.58 -19.04 -6.53
N PHE A 62 -4.03 -17.85 -6.44
CA PHE A 62 -3.15 -17.25 -7.46
C PHE A 62 -1.66 -17.27 -7.07
N ALA A 63 -1.31 -17.85 -5.92
CA ALA A 63 0.05 -17.78 -5.36
C ALA A 63 1.12 -18.35 -6.29
N HIS A 64 0.78 -19.36 -7.10
CA HIS A 64 1.70 -19.99 -8.07
C HIS A 64 1.72 -19.31 -9.46
N CYS A 65 0.95 -18.24 -9.64
CA CYS A 65 0.90 -17.50 -10.89
C CYS A 65 2.03 -16.48 -11.04
N SER A 66 2.18 -15.91 -12.25
CA SER A 66 3.14 -14.85 -12.51
C SER A 66 2.82 -13.57 -11.74
N ASP A 67 3.79 -12.66 -11.60
CA ASP A 67 3.61 -11.37 -10.91
C ASP A 67 2.53 -10.53 -11.60
N LEU A 68 2.42 -10.62 -12.93
CA LEU A 68 1.35 -9.96 -13.67
C LEU A 68 -0.03 -10.44 -13.21
N ILE A 69 -0.25 -11.76 -13.11
CA ILE A 69 -1.53 -12.34 -12.67
C ILE A 69 -1.80 -11.97 -11.21
N LEU A 70 -0.79 -11.98 -10.35
CA LEU A 70 -0.93 -11.51 -8.97
C LEU A 70 -1.42 -10.06 -8.91
N ARG A 71 -0.86 -9.15 -9.72
CA ARG A 71 -1.32 -7.74 -9.79
C ARG A 71 -2.73 -7.63 -10.36
N LEU A 72 -3.11 -8.46 -11.34
CA LEU A 72 -4.48 -8.49 -11.86
C LEU A 72 -5.51 -8.82 -10.78
N THR A 73 -5.15 -9.55 -9.72
CA THR A 73 -6.05 -9.76 -8.57
C THR A 73 -6.45 -8.45 -7.87
N SER A 74 -5.62 -7.40 -7.95
CA SER A 74 -5.95 -6.07 -7.42
C SER A 74 -6.68 -5.20 -8.45
N VAL A 75 -6.45 -5.40 -9.75
CA VAL A 75 -7.16 -4.68 -10.82
C VAL A 75 -8.66 -5.02 -10.82
N ILE A 76 -9.00 -6.30 -10.67
CA ILE A 76 -10.39 -6.77 -10.71
C ILE A 76 -11.27 -6.03 -9.68
N PRO A 77 -10.97 -6.05 -8.38
CA PRO A 77 -11.79 -5.34 -7.40
C PRO A 77 -11.81 -3.81 -7.62
N SER A 78 -10.71 -3.23 -8.11
CA SER A 78 -10.66 -1.80 -8.43
C SER A 78 -11.60 -1.42 -9.58
N VAL A 79 -11.72 -2.25 -10.61
CA VAL A 79 -12.66 -2.04 -11.73
C VAL A 79 -14.10 -2.29 -11.27
N LEU A 80 -14.37 -3.31 -10.48
CA LEU A 80 -15.68 -3.57 -9.89
C LEU A 80 -16.14 -2.38 -9.03
N ALA A 81 -15.23 -1.75 -8.33
CA ALA A 81 -15.53 -0.57 -7.52
C ALA A 81 -16.04 0.62 -8.35
N ILE A 82 -15.66 0.75 -9.64
CA ILE A 82 -16.19 1.79 -10.54
C ILE A 82 -17.72 1.61 -10.69
N PHE A 83 -18.18 0.37 -10.88
CA PHE A 83 -19.61 0.08 -10.99
C PHE A 83 -20.33 0.28 -9.66
N VAL A 84 -19.72 -0.15 -8.54
CA VAL A 84 -20.31 0.06 -7.20
C VAL A 84 -20.47 1.55 -6.91
N MET A 85 -19.44 2.37 -7.19
CA MET A 85 -19.50 3.82 -7.01
C MET A 85 -20.52 4.49 -7.93
N TYR A 86 -20.72 3.97 -9.15
CA TYR A 86 -21.85 4.39 -9.97
C TYR A 86 -23.19 4.15 -9.25
N PHE A 87 -23.39 2.97 -8.66
CA PHE A 87 -24.62 2.66 -7.93
C PHE A 87 -24.76 3.51 -6.66
N VAL A 88 -23.68 3.84 -5.96
CA VAL A 88 -23.68 4.79 -4.84
C VAL A 88 -24.25 6.14 -5.28
N GLY A 89 -23.71 6.72 -6.34
CA GLY A 89 -24.20 8.00 -6.85
C GLY A 89 -25.62 7.90 -7.42
N LYS A 90 -25.96 6.79 -8.10
CA LYS A 90 -27.27 6.54 -8.68
C LYS A 90 -28.40 6.50 -7.63
N GLU A 91 -28.09 6.21 -6.39
CA GLU A 91 -29.06 6.34 -5.28
C GLU A 91 -29.62 7.76 -5.12
N CYS A 92 -28.91 8.78 -5.64
CA CYS A 92 -29.41 10.17 -5.72
C CYS A 92 -29.85 10.53 -7.13
N SER A 93 -29.01 10.29 -8.15
CA SER A 93 -29.34 10.51 -9.56
C SER A 93 -28.40 9.75 -10.50
N LYS A 94 -28.86 9.46 -11.73
CA LYS A 94 -28.04 8.84 -12.77
C LYS A 94 -26.78 9.67 -13.09
N LYS A 95 -26.92 11.01 -13.11
CA LYS A 95 -25.80 11.95 -13.34
C LYS A 95 -24.76 11.83 -12.24
N LEU A 96 -25.18 11.80 -10.96
CA LEU A 96 -24.30 11.63 -9.83
C LEU A 96 -23.54 10.28 -9.88
N GLY A 97 -24.24 9.22 -10.31
CA GLY A 97 -23.61 7.92 -10.55
C GLY A 97 -22.47 8.00 -11.57
N ILE A 98 -22.68 8.73 -12.67
CA ILE A 98 -21.62 8.93 -13.67
C ILE A 98 -20.44 9.71 -13.11
N ILE A 99 -20.68 10.77 -12.33
CA ILE A 99 -19.60 11.55 -11.70
C ILE A 99 -18.79 10.66 -10.74
N CYS A 100 -19.46 9.86 -9.89
CA CYS A 100 -18.79 8.93 -8.99
C CYS A 100 -17.92 7.91 -9.76
N ALA A 101 -18.47 7.32 -10.83
CA ALA A 101 -17.74 6.37 -11.67
C ALA A 101 -16.51 7.04 -12.35
N THR A 102 -16.69 8.28 -12.86
CA THR A 102 -15.59 9.04 -13.47
C THR A 102 -14.46 9.29 -12.47
N LEU A 103 -14.76 9.82 -11.30
CA LEU A 103 -13.75 10.04 -10.26
C LEU A 103 -13.05 8.73 -9.89
N THR A 104 -13.79 7.64 -9.69
CA THR A 104 -13.20 6.33 -9.36
C THR A 104 -12.32 5.78 -10.47
N SER A 105 -12.64 6.07 -11.73
CA SER A 105 -11.86 5.58 -12.89
C SER A 105 -10.54 6.33 -13.07
N PHE A 106 -10.53 7.65 -12.84
CA PHE A 106 -9.41 8.51 -13.24
C PHE A 106 -8.50 8.97 -12.08
N LEU A 107 -8.91 8.84 -10.81
CA LEU A 107 -8.04 9.18 -9.69
C LEU A 107 -6.79 8.27 -9.67
N SER A 108 -5.63 8.87 -9.84
CA SER A 108 -4.34 8.17 -9.95
C SER A 108 -4.00 7.37 -8.70
N PHE A 109 -4.44 7.80 -7.53
CA PHE A 109 -4.32 7.05 -6.27
C PHE A 109 -4.95 5.65 -6.40
N LEU A 110 -6.17 5.55 -6.92
CA LEU A 110 -6.87 4.28 -7.11
C LEU A 110 -6.24 3.43 -8.23
N ILE A 111 -5.72 4.07 -9.29
CA ILE A 111 -5.02 3.39 -10.36
C ILE A 111 -3.73 2.77 -9.82
N TYR A 112 -2.96 3.51 -9.06
CA TYR A 112 -1.70 3.04 -8.46
C TYR A 112 -1.92 1.82 -7.56
N TYR A 113 -2.80 1.93 -6.56
CA TYR A 113 -3.06 0.83 -5.64
C TYR A 113 -3.80 -0.37 -6.27
N SER A 114 -4.35 -0.21 -7.47
CA SER A 114 -4.87 -1.33 -8.25
C SER A 114 -3.77 -2.19 -8.88
N GLN A 115 -2.55 -1.69 -8.96
CA GLN A 115 -1.39 -2.38 -9.54
C GLN A 115 -0.47 -3.00 -8.48
N GLU A 116 -0.82 -2.89 -7.21
CA GLU A 116 -0.07 -3.52 -6.12
C GLU A 116 -0.73 -4.83 -5.66
N VAL A 117 0.08 -5.85 -5.40
CA VAL A 117 -0.38 -7.11 -4.77
C VAL A 117 -0.60 -6.86 -3.28
N ARG A 118 -1.61 -6.01 -2.99
CA ARG A 118 -1.98 -5.57 -1.65
C ARG A 118 -3.50 -5.45 -1.50
N PHE A 119 -3.97 -5.44 -0.28
CA PHE A 119 -5.40 -5.42 0.06
C PHE A 119 -6.14 -4.12 -0.30
N TYR A 120 -5.45 -3.06 -0.70
CA TYR A 120 -6.05 -1.71 -0.86
C TYR A 120 -7.23 -1.65 -1.82
N SER A 121 -7.13 -2.26 -3.00
CA SER A 121 -8.22 -2.29 -3.98
C SER A 121 -9.43 -3.07 -3.47
N LEU A 122 -9.18 -4.17 -2.77
CA LEU A 122 -10.24 -4.98 -2.16
C LEU A 122 -10.93 -4.23 -1.02
N LEU A 123 -10.16 -3.55 -0.17
CA LEU A 123 -10.69 -2.71 0.91
C LEU A 123 -11.51 -1.54 0.37
N PHE A 124 -11.04 -0.88 -0.70
CA PHE A 124 -11.79 0.18 -1.37
C PHE A 124 -13.13 -0.34 -1.93
N LEU A 125 -13.14 -1.49 -2.60
CA LEU A 125 -14.37 -2.13 -3.09
C LEU A 125 -15.35 -2.40 -1.95
N PHE A 126 -14.89 -3.01 -0.86
CA PHE A 126 -15.76 -3.33 0.28
C PHE A 126 -16.28 -2.08 0.98
N SER A 127 -15.47 -1.02 1.06
CA SER A 127 -15.89 0.26 1.62
C SER A 127 -16.88 0.97 0.71
N ALA A 128 -16.76 0.84 -0.61
CA ALA A 128 -17.77 1.34 -1.55
C ALA A 128 -19.10 0.55 -1.44
N LEU A 129 -19.04 -0.78 -1.29
CA LEU A 129 -20.22 -1.62 -0.99
C LEU A 129 -20.85 -1.23 0.34
N ALA A 130 -20.05 -0.97 1.37
CA ALA A 130 -20.53 -0.52 2.68
C ALA A 130 -21.23 0.84 2.59
N LEU A 131 -20.68 1.80 1.83
CA LEU A 131 -21.34 3.08 1.59
C LEU A 131 -22.69 2.90 0.87
N LEU A 132 -22.73 2.07 -0.18
CA LEU A 132 -23.97 1.74 -0.88
C LEU A 132 -25.00 1.10 0.05
N ALA A 133 -24.56 0.12 0.84
CA ALA A 133 -25.40 -0.58 1.80
C ALA A 133 -25.92 0.37 2.89
N THR A 134 -25.08 1.28 3.39
CA THR A 134 -25.44 2.33 4.35
C THR A 134 -26.56 3.23 3.78
N ILE A 135 -26.39 3.74 2.56
CA ILE A 135 -27.38 4.61 1.91
C ILE A 135 -28.72 3.86 1.74
N LYS A 136 -28.66 2.61 1.26
CA LYS A 136 -29.86 1.77 1.08
C LYS A 136 -30.54 1.45 2.41
N LEU A 137 -29.78 1.09 3.44
CA LEU A 137 -30.31 0.78 4.76
C LEU A 137 -30.96 2.00 5.43
N VAL A 138 -30.33 3.18 5.30
CA VAL A 138 -30.89 4.43 5.81
C VAL A 138 -32.18 4.79 5.07
N LYS A 139 -32.31 4.54 3.76
CA LYS A 139 -33.53 4.75 2.99
C LYS A 139 -34.64 3.74 3.36
N ASN A 140 -34.28 2.46 3.39
CA ASN A 140 -35.22 1.38 3.61
C ASN A 140 -34.63 0.25 4.45
N THR A 141 -35.20 0.06 5.66
CA THR A 141 -34.72 -0.96 6.63
C THR A 141 -35.48 -2.28 6.39
N ASN A 142 -35.13 -2.99 5.32
CA ASN A 142 -35.61 -4.34 5.05
C ASN A 142 -34.51 -5.37 5.32
N ARG A 143 -34.84 -6.66 5.37
CA ARG A 143 -33.93 -7.77 5.65
C ARG A 143 -32.78 -7.81 4.65
N LYS A 144 -33.02 -7.55 3.36
CA LYS A 144 -31.98 -7.57 2.32
C LYS A 144 -30.94 -6.50 2.56
N ASN A 145 -31.34 -5.26 2.87
CA ASN A 145 -30.43 -4.15 3.15
C ASN A 145 -29.67 -4.34 4.45
N ILE A 146 -30.28 -4.95 5.48
CA ILE A 146 -29.57 -5.30 6.74
C ILE A 146 -28.47 -6.32 6.44
N VAL A 147 -28.78 -7.42 5.75
CA VAL A 147 -27.82 -8.45 5.39
C VAL A 147 -26.69 -7.89 4.54
N PHE A 148 -27.02 -7.07 3.52
CA PHE A 148 -26.03 -6.44 2.67
C PHE A 148 -25.09 -5.52 3.46
N TYR A 149 -25.64 -4.73 4.40
CA TYR A 149 -24.87 -3.89 5.30
C TYR A 149 -23.91 -4.72 6.19
N CYS A 150 -24.46 -5.73 6.86
CA CYS A 150 -23.66 -6.56 7.77
C CYS A 150 -22.53 -7.30 7.05
N ILE A 151 -22.80 -7.87 5.87
CA ILE A 151 -21.77 -8.53 5.05
C ILE A 151 -20.70 -7.51 4.64
N SER A 152 -21.08 -6.32 4.18
CA SER A 152 -20.13 -5.30 3.76
C SER A 152 -19.22 -4.85 4.91
N MET A 153 -19.76 -4.67 6.12
CA MET A 153 -18.97 -4.34 7.32
C MET A 153 -18.04 -5.48 7.73
N LEU A 154 -18.50 -6.72 7.67
CA LEU A 154 -17.68 -7.89 7.97
C LEU A 154 -16.50 -8.02 7.00
N LEU A 155 -16.73 -7.80 5.71
CA LEU A 155 -15.66 -7.85 4.70
C LEU A 155 -14.57 -6.81 4.96
N ILE A 156 -14.94 -5.59 5.39
CA ILE A 156 -13.97 -4.56 5.80
C ILE A 156 -13.15 -5.04 7.00
N LEU A 157 -13.81 -5.53 8.07
CA LEU A 157 -13.16 -6.02 9.28
C LEU A 157 -12.17 -7.14 9.00
N LEU A 158 -12.52 -8.06 8.10
CA LEU A 158 -11.66 -9.20 7.72
C LEU A 158 -10.53 -8.82 6.75
N THR A 159 -10.58 -7.62 6.17
CA THR A 159 -9.55 -7.13 5.22
C THR A 159 -8.49 -6.29 5.91
N HIS A 160 -8.89 -5.37 6.81
CA HIS A 160 -7.97 -4.42 7.43
C HIS A 160 -8.42 -4.02 8.85
N VAL A 161 -7.49 -4.08 9.80
CA VAL A 161 -7.81 -3.81 11.20
C VAL A 161 -8.31 -2.37 11.44
N LEU A 162 -7.69 -1.38 10.76
CA LEU A 162 -8.10 0.03 10.89
C LEU A 162 -9.49 0.29 10.28
N GLY A 163 -9.95 -0.56 9.36
CA GLY A 163 -11.32 -0.54 8.89
C GLY A 163 -12.36 -0.70 10.00
N GLY A 164 -11.97 -1.25 11.16
CA GLY A 164 -12.82 -1.32 12.36
C GLY A 164 -13.24 0.06 12.88
N ILE A 165 -12.39 1.08 12.75
CA ILE A 165 -12.72 2.47 13.13
C ILE A 165 -13.82 3.02 12.21
N PHE A 166 -13.68 2.81 10.91
CA PHE A 166 -14.69 3.18 9.93
C PHE A 166 -16.02 2.45 10.18
N VAL A 167 -15.98 1.14 10.42
CA VAL A 167 -17.18 0.32 10.73
C VAL A 167 -17.89 0.84 11.98
N LEU A 168 -17.16 1.19 13.03
CA LEU A 168 -17.71 1.77 14.26
C LEU A 168 -18.50 3.06 13.94
N PHE A 169 -17.88 4.06 13.32
CA PHE A 169 -18.52 5.34 13.07
C PHE A 169 -19.65 5.24 12.04
N ASN A 170 -19.51 4.37 11.04
CA ASN A 170 -20.58 4.10 10.09
C ASN A 170 -21.79 3.46 10.78
N THR A 171 -21.55 2.54 11.71
CA THR A 171 -22.63 1.90 12.48
C THR A 171 -23.34 2.90 13.41
N LEU A 172 -22.56 3.73 14.10
CA LEU A 172 -23.15 4.81 14.93
C LEU A 172 -23.99 5.78 14.09
N TYR A 173 -23.53 6.10 12.87
CA TYR A 173 -24.31 6.93 11.93
C TYR A 173 -25.64 6.27 11.54
N VAL A 174 -25.64 4.97 11.23
CA VAL A 174 -26.88 4.23 10.90
C VAL A 174 -27.84 4.21 12.09
N ILE A 175 -27.34 3.93 13.30
CA ILE A 175 -28.14 3.95 14.53
C ILE A 175 -28.75 5.33 14.77
N TYR A 176 -27.94 6.39 14.66
CA TYR A 176 -28.41 7.77 14.80
C TYR A 176 -29.50 8.11 13.78
N LYS A 177 -29.32 7.75 12.51
CA LYS A 177 -30.30 8.05 11.46
C LYS A 177 -31.60 7.28 11.61
N LYS A 178 -31.54 6.07 12.14
CA LYS A 178 -32.73 5.21 12.32
C LYS A 178 -33.36 5.35 13.71
N GLN A 179 -32.69 6.05 14.63
CA GLN A 179 -33.11 6.21 16.03
C GLN A 179 -33.48 4.87 16.69
N CYS A 180 -32.81 3.80 16.30
CA CYS A 180 -33.12 2.45 16.70
C CYS A 180 -31.85 1.61 16.90
N PHE A 181 -31.65 1.09 18.12
CA PHE A 181 -30.68 0.03 18.43
C PHE A 181 -31.25 -1.33 18.00
N SER A 182 -31.21 -1.64 16.73
CA SER A 182 -31.70 -2.91 16.22
C SER A 182 -30.71 -4.05 16.51
N LYS A 183 -31.13 -5.06 17.29
CA LYS A 183 -30.37 -6.30 17.47
C LYS A 183 -29.97 -6.95 16.14
N LYS A 184 -30.79 -6.77 15.08
CA LYS A 184 -30.53 -7.29 13.72
C LYS A 184 -29.33 -6.63 13.05
N ILE A 185 -28.93 -5.43 13.47
CA ILE A 185 -27.74 -4.72 12.95
C ILE A 185 -26.52 -4.99 13.86
N LEU A 186 -26.73 -4.93 15.18
CA LEU A 186 -25.63 -5.05 16.13
C LEU A 186 -25.10 -6.47 16.26
N LEU A 187 -25.96 -7.48 16.26
CA LEU A 187 -25.56 -8.87 16.45
C LEU A 187 -24.56 -9.37 15.37
N PRO A 188 -24.79 -9.18 14.05
CA PRO A 188 -23.83 -9.58 13.05
C PRO A 188 -22.49 -8.84 13.13
N ILE A 189 -22.51 -7.55 13.52
CA ILE A 189 -21.30 -6.78 13.75
C ILE A 189 -20.54 -7.31 14.96
N PHE A 190 -21.24 -7.61 16.04
CA PHE A 190 -20.65 -8.21 17.24
C PHE A 190 -20.04 -9.57 16.95
N VAL A 191 -20.73 -10.43 16.20
CA VAL A 191 -20.18 -11.72 15.73
C VAL A 191 -18.93 -11.50 14.87
N GLY A 192 -18.98 -10.52 13.95
CA GLY A 192 -17.81 -10.14 13.14
C GLY A 192 -16.63 -9.70 14.00
N LEU A 193 -16.88 -8.91 15.05
CA LEU A 193 -15.83 -8.49 15.99
C LEU A 193 -15.23 -9.67 16.76
N ILE A 194 -16.04 -10.65 17.19
CA ILE A 194 -15.54 -11.88 17.83
C ILE A 194 -14.60 -12.64 16.88
N VAL A 195 -14.98 -12.80 15.61
CA VAL A 195 -14.15 -13.49 14.60
C VAL A 195 -12.82 -12.75 14.37
N VAL A 196 -12.85 -11.43 14.42
CA VAL A 196 -11.67 -10.56 14.18
C VAL A 196 -10.80 -10.43 15.40
N LEU A 197 -11.35 -10.65 16.62
CA LEU A 197 -10.68 -10.41 17.89
C LEU A 197 -9.31 -11.11 18.04
N PRO A 198 -9.13 -12.38 17.67
CA PRO A 198 -7.81 -13.03 17.80
C PRO A 198 -6.73 -12.33 16.99
N PHE A 199 -7.06 -11.89 15.78
CA PHE A 199 -6.15 -11.14 14.91
C PHE A 199 -5.87 -9.74 15.47
N GLY A 200 -6.91 -9.03 15.92
CA GLY A 200 -6.78 -7.71 16.53
C GLY A 200 -5.90 -7.72 17.79
N LEU A 201 -6.08 -8.68 18.68
CA LEU A 201 -5.25 -8.85 19.89
C LEU A 201 -3.80 -9.14 19.53
N ASN A 202 -3.56 -9.99 18.53
CA ASN A 202 -2.21 -10.26 18.05
C ASN A 202 -1.55 -9.01 17.47
N ILE A 203 -2.28 -8.24 16.66
CA ILE A 203 -1.79 -6.97 16.09
C ILE A 203 -1.39 -6.02 17.23
N ILE A 204 -2.21 -5.85 18.27
CA ILE A 204 -1.89 -5.00 19.42
C ILE A 204 -0.60 -5.45 20.10
N ARG A 205 -0.37 -6.75 20.24
CA ARG A 205 0.86 -7.30 20.84
C ARG A 205 2.10 -7.05 19.97
N MET A 206 1.94 -7.10 18.66
CA MET A 206 3.04 -6.94 17.69
C MET A 206 3.36 -5.47 17.35
N LEU A 207 2.44 -4.54 17.62
CA LEU A 207 2.59 -3.11 17.28
C LEU A 207 3.92 -2.49 17.74
N PRO A 208 4.42 -2.73 18.96
CA PRO A 208 5.70 -2.13 19.41
C PRO A 208 6.90 -2.55 18.56
N THR A 209 6.84 -3.71 17.92
CA THR A 209 7.93 -4.27 17.11
C THR A 209 7.78 -3.99 15.61
N SER A 210 6.57 -3.68 15.15
CA SER A 210 6.24 -3.51 13.74
C SER A 210 6.29 -2.06 13.24
N GLN A 211 6.39 -1.08 14.15
CA GLN A 211 6.35 0.36 13.83
C GLN A 211 7.74 1.01 13.72
N TRP A 212 8.76 0.25 13.42
CA TRP A 212 10.12 0.74 13.33
C TRP A 212 10.33 1.79 12.21
N TRP A 213 9.46 1.84 11.21
CA TRP A 213 9.63 2.59 9.97
C TRP A 213 8.81 3.90 9.89
N GLY A 214 7.98 4.23 10.87
CA GLY A 214 7.16 5.42 10.76
C GLY A 214 6.83 6.10 12.09
N HIS A 215 6.97 7.41 12.11
CA HIS A 215 6.50 8.28 13.19
C HIS A 215 5.34 9.12 12.69
N PHE A 216 4.46 9.52 13.62
CA PHE A 216 3.40 10.46 13.30
C PHE A 216 4.00 11.80 12.92
N SER A 217 3.53 12.34 11.79
CA SER A 217 3.75 13.74 11.43
C SER A 217 2.40 14.38 11.12
N TYR A 218 2.17 15.59 11.60
CA TYR A 218 0.98 16.40 11.24
C TYR A 218 0.88 16.63 9.73
N THR A 219 2.00 16.60 9.01
CA THR A 219 2.03 16.68 7.55
C THR A 219 1.28 15.54 6.89
N ASN A 220 1.21 14.36 7.51
CA ASN A 220 0.45 13.22 6.99
C ASN A 220 -1.05 13.52 6.92
N ILE A 221 -1.58 14.32 7.86
CA ILE A 221 -2.98 14.77 7.83
C ILE A 221 -3.17 15.83 6.74
N LEU A 222 -2.25 16.80 6.64
CA LEU A 222 -2.31 17.87 5.64
C LEU A 222 -2.27 17.30 4.22
N PHE A 223 -1.45 16.28 3.99
CA PHE A 223 -1.30 15.66 2.67
C PHE A 223 -2.33 14.56 2.38
N LEU A 224 -3.20 14.18 3.32
CA LEU A 224 -4.22 13.17 3.11
C LEU A 224 -5.07 13.44 1.87
N PHE A 225 -5.62 14.65 1.74
CA PHE A 225 -6.46 15.01 0.61
C PHE A 225 -5.68 15.20 -0.68
N SER A 226 -4.48 15.77 -0.59
CA SER A 226 -3.64 15.93 -1.76
C SER A 226 -3.21 14.59 -2.33
N ASP A 227 -2.86 13.63 -1.51
CA ASP A 227 -2.51 12.28 -1.95
C ASP A 227 -3.68 11.56 -2.64
N TYR A 228 -4.91 11.70 -2.12
CA TYR A 228 -6.07 11.13 -2.78
C TYR A 228 -6.36 11.72 -4.15
N LEU A 229 -6.07 13.02 -4.33
CA LEU A 229 -6.42 13.79 -5.52
C LEU A 229 -5.23 14.03 -6.46
N SER A 230 -4.02 13.77 -6.02
CA SER A 230 -2.83 14.00 -6.85
C SER A 230 -2.65 12.90 -7.90
N PRO A 231 -2.25 13.28 -9.13
CA PRO A 231 -1.80 12.32 -10.14
C PRO A 231 -0.37 11.80 -9.91
N ILE A 232 0.35 12.40 -8.96
CA ILE A 232 1.71 12.04 -8.58
C ILE A 232 1.67 11.74 -7.09
N LEU A 233 1.98 10.48 -6.71
CA LEU A 233 2.11 10.13 -5.31
C LEU A 233 3.49 10.56 -4.83
N THR A 234 3.52 11.37 -3.79
CA THR A 234 4.71 11.52 -2.98
C THR A 234 4.88 10.22 -2.21
N ASN A 235 6.07 9.64 -2.23
CA ASN A 235 6.34 8.48 -1.40
C ASN A 235 6.00 8.85 0.04
N ASN A 236 5.05 8.12 0.61
CA ASN A 236 4.28 8.45 1.81
C ASN A 236 5.10 8.68 3.09
N ILE A 237 6.41 8.48 3.07
CA ILE A 237 7.30 8.57 4.23
C ILE A 237 8.11 9.86 4.22
N ASN A 238 8.42 10.42 3.03
CA ASN A 238 9.28 11.60 2.86
C ASN A 238 8.56 12.79 2.19
N ALA A 239 7.24 12.81 2.24
CA ALA A 239 6.43 13.86 1.62
C ALA A 239 6.87 15.31 1.92
N PRO A 240 7.33 15.67 3.14
CA PRO A 240 7.77 17.03 3.41
C PRO A 240 9.03 17.44 2.66
N THR A 241 10.02 16.57 2.55
CA THR A 241 11.33 16.89 1.95
C THR A 241 11.24 17.01 0.43
N VAL A 242 10.58 16.08 -0.25
CA VAL A 242 10.38 16.14 -1.71
C VAL A 242 9.57 17.38 -2.12
N PHE A 243 8.65 17.82 -1.27
CA PHE A 243 7.76 18.95 -1.51
C PHE A 243 8.47 20.30 -1.60
N PHE A 244 9.48 20.50 -0.75
CA PHE A 244 10.23 21.77 -0.69
C PHE A 244 11.29 21.89 -1.79
N TYR A 245 11.75 20.77 -2.34
CA TYR A 245 12.85 20.77 -3.32
C TYR A 245 12.41 20.77 -4.78
N ASN A 246 11.15 20.41 -5.10
CA ASN A 246 10.68 20.35 -6.49
C ASN A 246 9.38 21.14 -6.72
N LYS A 247 9.52 22.40 -7.19
CA LYS A 247 8.39 23.31 -7.45
C LYS A 247 7.36 22.78 -8.47
N SER A 248 7.79 21.98 -9.46
CA SER A 248 6.88 21.38 -10.44
C SER A 248 6.00 20.29 -9.81
N PHE A 249 6.50 19.63 -8.80
CA PHE A 249 5.78 18.64 -8.02
C PHE A 249 4.62 19.27 -7.23
N ALA A 250 4.85 20.47 -6.66
CA ALA A 250 3.85 21.20 -5.88
C ALA A 250 2.60 21.53 -6.71
N LEU A 251 2.77 21.89 -7.99
CA LEU A 251 1.63 22.21 -8.87
C LEU A 251 0.71 21.01 -9.08
N TRP A 252 1.28 19.83 -9.42
CA TRP A 252 0.52 18.60 -9.62
C TRP A 252 -0.19 18.13 -8.35
N GLN A 253 0.37 18.43 -7.19
CA GLN A 253 -0.18 18.08 -5.89
C GLN A 253 -1.35 19.00 -5.50
N PHE A 254 -1.20 20.32 -5.63
CA PHE A 254 -2.16 21.29 -5.13
C PHE A 254 -3.26 21.65 -6.11
N LEU A 255 -2.99 21.67 -7.41
CA LEU A 255 -4.00 22.05 -8.40
C LEU A 255 -5.26 21.18 -8.36
N PRO A 256 -5.19 19.83 -8.27
CA PRO A 256 -6.36 19.00 -8.06
C PRO A 256 -7.12 19.33 -6.76
N CYS A 257 -6.39 19.67 -5.68
CA CYS A 257 -6.99 20.05 -4.42
C CYS A 257 -7.77 21.37 -4.54
N LEU A 258 -7.20 22.38 -5.22
CA LEU A 258 -7.86 23.67 -5.46
C LEU A 258 -9.15 23.48 -6.27
N ILE A 259 -9.09 22.70 -7.36
CA ILE A 259 -10.25 22.39 -8.20
C ILE A 259 -11.34 21.68 -7.38
N SER A 260 -10.95 20.82 -6.45
CA SER A 260 -11.84 19.97 -5.67
C SER A 260 -12.34 20.62 -4.37
N ALA A 261 -11.73 21.73 -3.91
CA ALA A 261 -12.04 22.35 -2.61
C ALA A 261 -13.51 22.78 -2.51
N THR A 262 -13.98 23.60 -3.46
CA THR A 262 -15.37 24.07 -3.47
C THR A 262 -16.38 22.93 -3.63
N PRO A 263 -16.22 21.97 -4.59
CA PRO A 263 -17.06 20.79 -4.66
C PRO A 263 -17.08 20.00 -3.34
N LEU A 264 -15.95 19.77 -2.70
CA LEU A 264 -15.88 19.03 -1.44
C LEU A 264 -16.69 19.71 -0.33
N LEU A 265 -16.48 21.02 -0.14
CA LEU A 265 -17.22 21.82 0.87
C LEU A 265 -18.74 21.80 0.63
N LEU A 266 -19.19 21.88 -0.63
CA LEU A 266 -20.59 21.79 -0.98
C LEU A 266 -21.16 20.37 -0.72
N GLY A 267 -20.38 19.33 -0.99
CA GLY A 267 -20.74 17.96 -0.68
C GLY A 267 -20.86 17.70 0.81
N ILE A 268 -19.90 18.21 1.59
CA ILE A 268 -19.92 18.15 3.07
C ILE A 268 -21.21 18.77 3.61
N LYS A 269 -21.59 19.94 3.13
CA LYS A 269 -22.84 20.60 3.53
C LYS A 269 -24.09 19.78 3.19
N LYS A 270 -24.07 19.02 2.08
CA LYS A 270 -25.21 18.19 1.60
C LYS A 270 -25.30 16.85 2.32
N ALA A 271 -24.19 16.23 2.71
CA ALA A 271 -24.12 14.91 3.33
C ALA A 271 -23.35 14.94 4.68
N LYS A 272 -23.72 15.85 5.57
CA LYS A 272 -23.06 16.11 6.87
C LYS A 272 -22.77 14.84 7.68
N GLY A 273 -23.74 13.92 7.75
CA GLY A 273 -23.56 12.70 8.55
C GLY A 273 -22.45 11.79 8.01
N LEU A 274 -22.36 11.58 6.70
CA LEU A 274 -21.28 10.80 6.09
C LEU A 274 -19.93 11.55 6.22
N SER A 275 -19.93 12.88 6.12
CA SER A 275 -18.75 13.68 6.34
C SER A 275 -18.20 13.53 7.76
N ILE A 276 -19.09 13.45 8.77
CA ILE A 276 -18.73 13.20 10.17
C ILE A 276 -18.12 11.79 10.31
N VAL A 277 -18.65 10.78 9.65
CA VAL A 277 -18.06 9.42 9.67
C VAL A 277 -16.62 9.45 9.17
N ALA A 278 -16.36 10.08 8.02
CA ALA A 278 -15.02 10.18 7.47
C ALA A 278 -14.08 10.99 8.40
N LEU A 279 -14.55 12.12 8.92
CA LEU A 279 -13.79 12.98 9.81
C LEU A 279 -13.40 12.28 11.12
N LEU A 280 -14.36 11.63 11.79
CA LEU A 280 -14.11 10.92 13.04
C LEU A 280 -13.16 9.74 12.82
N THR A 281 -13.27 9.04 11.67
CA THR A 281 -12.31 7.97 11.33
C THR A 281 -10.89 8.54 11.27
N VAL A 282 -10.66 9.65 10.54
CA VAL A 282 -9.34 10.29 10.45
C VAL A 282 -8.86 10.78 11.81
N ILE A 283 -9.72 11.42 12.60
CA ILE A 283 -9.36 11.93 13.94
C ILE A 283 -8.88 10.79 14.84
N VAL A 284 -9.61 9.67 14.91
CA VAL A 284 -9.21 8.54 15.76
C VAL A 284 -7.92 7.89 15.27
N MET A 285 -7.77 7.71 13.95
CA MET A 285 -6.51 7.23 13.39
C MET A 285 -5.34 8.16 13.72
N SER A 286 -5.54 9.47 13.62
CA SER A 286 -4.51 10.46 13.97
C SER A 286 -4.14 10.41 15.46
N ILE A 287 -5.13 10.30 16.34
CA ILE A 287 -4.90 10.15 17.77
C ILE A 287 -4.09 8.89 18.07
N LEU A 288 -4.46 7.75 17.49
CA LEU A 288 -3.72 6.50 17.67
C LEU A 288 -2.29 6.61 17.15
N ALA A 289 -2.06 7.35 16.07
CA ALA A 289 -0.74 7.57 15.52
C ALA A 289 0.11 8.51 16.39
N ILE A 290 -0.48 9.58 16.95
CA ILE A 290 0.19 10.48 17.90
C ILE A 290 0.70 9.69 19.11
N PHE A 291 -0.10 8.74 19.61
CA PHE A 291 0.30 7.86 20.70
C PHE A 291 1.19 6.68 20.28
N GLY A 292 1.71 6.68 19.04
CA GLY A 292 2.59 5.64 18.53
C GLY A 292 1.97 4.25 18.45
N LYS A 293 0.62 4.17 18.34
CA LYS A 293 -0.10 2.89 18.26
C LYS A 293 -0.27 2.39 16.84
N ILE A 294 -0.23 3.29 15.86
CA ILE A 294 -0.29 2.97 14.43
C ILE A 294 0.60 3.94 13.65
N VAL A 295 1.01 3.55 12.46
CA VAL A 295 1.57 4.46 11.46
C VAL A 295 0.41 5.06 10.66
N PHE A 296 0.34 6.39 10.56
CA PHE A 296 -0.70 7.08 9.80
C PHE A 296 -0.14 7.54 8.45
N ILE A 297 -0.51 6.83 7.40
CA ILE A 297 -0.25 7.21 6.01
C ILE A 297 -1.53 7.08 5.20
N THR A 298 -1.64 7.85 4.13
CA THR A 298 -2.87 7.99 3.33
C THR A 298 -3.46 6.65 2.88
N LYS A 299 -2.64 5.69 2.47
CA LYS A 299 -3.11 4.37 2.01
C LYS A 299 -3.87 3.57 3.08
N TYR A 300 -3.59 3.80 4.36
CA TYR A 300 -4.25 3.09 5.47
C TYR A 300 -5.62 3.65 5.84
N SER A 301 -6.03 4.76 5.24
CA SER A 301 -7.35 5.35 5.38
C SER A 301 -8.19 5.27 4.09
N ILE A 302 -7.85 4.35 3.18
CA ILE A 302 -8.52 4.19 1.89
C ILE A 302 -10.02 3.86 2.03
N GLU A 303 -10.44 3.34 3.16
CA GLU A 303 -11.84 3.03 3.47
C GLU A 303 -12.75 4.26 3.54
N ILE A 304 -12.20 5.45 3.78
CA ILE A 304 -13.00 6.69 3.75
C ILE A 304 -13.12 7.28 2.33
N LEU A 305 -12.28 6.85 1.40
CA LEU A 305 -12.21 7.44 0.05
C LEU A 305 -13.52 7.31 -0.74
N PRO A 306 -14.32 6.23 -0.64
CA PRO A 306 -15.65 6.20 -1.25
C PRO A 306 -16.57 7.33 -0.78
N ILE A 307 -16.51 7.70 0.51
CA ILE A 307 -17.26 8.84 1.03
C ILE A 307 -16.73 10.14 0.41
N ILE A 308 -15.43 10.33 0.35
CA ILE A 308 -14.81 11.54 -0.25
C ILE A 308 -15.22 11.69 -1.71
N ILE A 309 -15.17 10.62 -2.50
CA ILE A 309 -15.62 10.61 -3.91
C ILE A 309 -17.11 10.97 -4.01
N PHE A 310 -17.95 10.42 -3.14
CA PHE A 310 -19.36 10.74 -3.12
C PHE A 310 -19.63 12.20 -2.76
N LEU A 311 -18.90 12.76 -1.78
CA LEU A 311 -19.00 14.18 -1.41
C LEU A 311 -18.55 15.09 -2.56
N LEU A 312 -17.44 14.79 -3.22
CA LEU A 312 -16.98 15.52 -4.40
C LEU A 312 -18.02 15.49 -5.50
N ALA A 313 -18.59 14.31 -5.77
CA ALA A 313 -19.64 14.15 -6.79
C ALA A 313 -20.88 14.99 -6.49
N LEU A 314 -21.33 15.03 -5.24
CA LEU A 314 -22.43 15.88 -4.78
C LEU A 314 -22.15 17.37 -5.02
N GLY A 315 -20.90 17.80 -4.78
CA GLY A 315 -20.49 19.19 -5.00
C GLY A 315 -20.38 19.55 -6.48
N PHE A 316 -19.74 18.70 -7.29
CA PHE A 316 -19.67 18.91 -8.74
C PHE A 316 -21.08 18.98 -9.36
N ASP A 317 -22.00 18.09 -8.96
CA ASP A 317 -23.37 18.12 -9.43
C ASP A 317 -24.10 19.42 -9.04
N LYS A 318 -23.89 19.91 -7.81
CA LYS A 318 -24.49 21.16 -7.31
C LYS A 318 -24.03 22.39 -8.10
N LEU A 319 -22.78 22.41 -8.56
CA LEU A 319 -22.20 23.47 -9.38
C LEU A 319 -22.67 23.47 -10.83
N LYS A 320 -23.47 22.47 -11.24
CA LYS A 320 -24.06 22.37 -12.59
C LYS A 320 -23.00 22.44 -13.71
N LYS A 321 -23.06 23.43 -14.59
CA LYS A 321 -22.12 23.61 -15.72
C LYS A 321 -20.68 23.82 -15.23
N VAL A 322 -20.49 24.67 -14.22
CA VAL A 322 -19.17 24.92 -13.63
C VAL A 322 -18.59 23.63 -13.04
N GLY A 323 -19.40 22.84 -12.35
CA GLY A 323 -18.97 21.55 -11.83
C GLY A 323 -18.54 20.55 -12.90
N ASN A 324 -19.23 20.55 -14.06
CA ASN A 324 -18.79 19.71 -15.19
C ASN A 324 -17.44 20.16 -15.74
N VAL A 325 -17.20 21.48 -15.86
CA VAL A 325 -15.92 22.04 -16.29
C VAL A 325 -14.80 21.66 -15.29
N LEU A 326 -15.02 21.86 -13.99
CA LEU A 326 -14.04 21.51 -12.96
C LEU A 326 -13.74 20.01 -12.94
N LEU A 327 -14.75 19.15 -13.08
CA LEU A 327 -14.56 17.70 -13.19
C LEU A 327 -13.75 17.34 -14.43
N SER A 328 -14.05 17.96 -15.58
CA SER A 328 -13.30 17.73 -16.82
C SER A 328 -11.85 18.17 -16.69
N LEU A 329 -11.59 19.31 -16.04
CA LEU A 329 -10.23 19.78 -15.74
C LEU A 329 -9.49 18.82 -14.81
N LEU A 330 -10.15 18.32 -13.76
CA LEU A 330 -9.55 17.32 -12.86
C LEU A 330 -9.16 16.05 -13.63
N VAL A 331 -10.07 15.51 -14.44
CA VAL A 331 -9.78 14.34 -15.29
C VAL A 331 -8.63 14.62 -16.28
N LEU A 332 -8.64 15.80 -16.91
CA LEU A 332 -7.58 16.21 -17.84
C LEU A 332 -6.21 16.27 -17.15
N ILE A 333 -6.13 16.79 -15.92
CA ILE A 333 -4.89 16.81 -15.13
C ILE A 333 -4.36 15.39 -14.94
N HIS A 334 -5.21 14.44 -14.53
CA HIS A 334 -4.80 13.04 -14.38
C HIS A 334 -4.35 12.40 -15.70
N LEU A 335 -5.03 12.70 -16.80
CA LEU A 335 -4.65 12.22 -18.14
C LEU A 335 -3.36 12.88 -18.62
N CYS A 336 -3.16 14.18 -18.43
CA CYS A 336 -1.91 14.84 -18.77
C CYS A 336 -0.73 14.27 -17.98
N ALA A 337 -0.92 14.07 -16.67
CA ALA A 337 0.10 13.47 -15.82
C ALA A 337 0.46 12.05 -16.27
N PHE A 338 -0.49 11.25 -16.79
CA PHE A 338 -0.23 9.93 -17.34
C PHE A 338 0.88 9.92 -18.41
N PHE A 339 1.02 10.98 -19.18
CA PHE A 339 2.07 11.10 -20.20
C PHE A 339 3.42 11.58 -19.66
N THR A 340 3.49 11.99 -18.38
CA THR A 340 4.76 12.40 -17.76
C THR A 340 5.58 11.20 -17.28
N PRO A 341 6.92 11.29 -17.21
CA PRO A 341 7.77 10.24 -16.63
C PRO A 341 7.45 9.95 -15.17
N ASN A 342 7.03 10.98 -14.42
CA ASN A 342 6.77 10.91 -12.98
C ASN A 342 5.35 10.44 -12.63
N TYR A 343 4.58 9.98 -13.62
CA TYR A 343 3.26 9.43 -13.32
C TYR A 343 3.38 8.23 -12.38
N VAL A 344 2.53 8.21 -11.40
CA VAL A 344 2.56 7.29 -10.26
C VAL A 344 2.78 5.81 -10.61
N THR A 345 2.20 5.34 -11.72
CA THR A 345 2.34 3.92 -12.11
C THR A 345 3.60 3.62 -12.93
N LYS A 346 4.31 4.66 -13.40
CA LYS A 346 5.60 4.53 -14.09
C LYS A 346 6.78 4.49 -13.12
N THR A 347 6.55 4.88 -11.88
CA THR A 347 7.60 4.89 -10.86
C THR A 347 8.03 3.45 -10.59
N ILE A 348 9.29 3.16 -10.85
CA ILE A 348 9.91 1.89 -10.52
C ILE A 348 10.07 1.83 -8.99
N ARG A 349 9.59 0.76 -8.40
CA ARG A 349 9.89 0.46 -7.00
C ARG A 349 11.29 -0.14 -6.94
N TYR A 350 12.24 0.62 -6.42
CA TYR A 350 13.65 0.25 -6.37
C TYR A 350 13.94 -1.00 -5.53
N GLU A 351 12.98 -1.52 -4.80
CA GLU A 351 13.10 -2.68 -3.91
C GLU A 351 12.67 -4.01 -4.57
N GLY A 352 12.45 -4.02 -5.88
CA GLY A 352 12.06 -5.24 -6.60
C GLY A 352 13.18 -6.28 -6.63
N ASN A 353 12.83 -7.55 -6.39
CA ASN A 353 13.81 -8.61 -6.15
C ASN A 353 14.15 -9.43 -7.41
N ARG A 354 13.43 -9.24 -8.52
CA ARG A 354 13.64 -10.02 -9.76
C ARG A 354 14.99 -9.73 -10.41
N ILE A 355 15.34 -8.45 -10.57
CA ILE A 355 16.53 -8.09 -11.33
C ILE A 355 17.82 -8.59 -10.64
N PRO A 356 18.05 -8.36 -9.33
CA PRO A 356 19.21 -8.97 -8.65
C PRO A 356 19.21 -10.50 -8.74
N ALA A 357 18.03 -11.15 -8.66
CA ALA A 357 17.93 -12.60 -8.79
C ALA A 357 18.31 -13.09 -10.19
N GLU A 358 17.91 -12.39 -11.25
CA GLU A 358 18.29 -12.69 -12.64
C GLU A 358 19.80 -12.53 -12.86
N ILE A 359 20.43 -11.54 -12.25
CA ILE A 359 21.90 -11.37 -12.29
C ILE A 359 22.58 -12.55 -11.61
N ILE A 360 22.15 -12.93 -10.41
CA ILE A 360 22.68 -14.09 -9.71
C ILE A 360 22.54 -15.35 -10.57
N LYS A 361 21.36 -15.56 -11.16
CA LYS A 361 21.11 -16.69 -12.05
C LYS A 361 22.02 -16.71 -13.28
N ALA A 362 22.24 -15.56 -13.90
CA ALA A 362 23.09 -15.41 -15.07
C ALA A 362 24.58 -15.65 -14.74
N ARG A 363 25.03 -15.23 -13.55
CA ARG A 363 26.42 -15.39 -13.07
C ARG A 363 26.68 -16.78 -12.50
N ASN A 364 25.65 -17.46 -12.02
CA ASN A 364 25.71 -18.80 -11.41
C ASN A 364 26.92 -18.97 -10.45
N PRO A 365 27.05 -18.13 -9.41
CA PRO A 365 28.19 -18.17 -8.48
C PRO A 365 28.07 -19.39 -7.54
N GLU A 366 29.18 -19.92 -7.06
CA GLU A 366 29.16 -20.94 -6.01
C GLU A 366 28.66 -20.40 -4.67
N ASN A 367 28.96 -19.12 -4.40
CA ASN A 367 28.61 -18.48 -3.14
C ASN A 367 27.77 -17.21 -3.39
N VAL A 368 26.71 -17.02 -2.60
CA VAL A 368 25.88 -15.83 -2.59
C VAL A 368 25.84 -15.24 -1.20
N ILE A 369 26.16 -13.97 -1.08
CA ILE A 369 26.15 -13.23 0.19
C ILE A 369 25.10 -12.14 0.11
N PHE A 370 24.08 -12.19 0.95
CA PHE A 370 23.12 -11.13 1.12
C PHE A 370 23.49 -10.28 2.33
N THR A 371 23.62 -8.97 2.13
CA THR A 371 23.99 -8.05 3.23
C THR A 371 22.91 -7.96 4.29
N TYR A 372 21.66 -8.25 3.97
CA TYR A 372 20.63 -8.37 4.97
C TYR A 372 19.73 -9.57 4.71
N TYR A 373 19.12 -10.06 5.79
CA TYR A 373 18.31 -11.25 5.79
C TYR A 373 16.84 -10.92 5.56
N GLU A 374 16.33 -11.28 4.41
CA GLU A 374 14.97 -11.76 4.21
C GLU A 374 15.08 -12.99 3.31
N PRO A 375 15.22 -14.18 3.91
CA PRO A 375 15.28 -15.41 3.15
C PRO A 375 14.01 -15.47 2.30
N ASN A 376 14.07 -16.09 1.17
CA ASN A 376 12.96 -16.36 0.29
C ASN A 376 12.57 -15.23 -0.68
N ARG A 377 12.99 -13.98 -0.51
CA ARG A 377 12.67 -12.90 -1.48
C ARG A 377 13.16 -13.21 -2.89
N PHE A 378 14.34 -13.80 -2.98
CA PHE A 378 14.97 -14.11 -4.25
C PHE A 378 14.55 -15.50 -4.77
N GLU A 379 14.13 -16.42 -3.88
CA GLU A 379 13.75 -17.80 -4.22
C GLU A 379 12.57 -17.88 -5.20
N ARG A 380 11.72 -16.85 -5.25
CA ARG A 380 10.68 -16.74 -6.27
C ARG A 380 11.25 -16.67 -7.70
N TYR A 381 12.45 -16.12 -7.88
CA TYR A 381 13.04 -15.82 -9.18
C TYR A 381 14.28 -16.63 -9.50
N VAL A 382 14.97 -17.14 -8.49
CA VAL A 382 16.20 -17.92 -8.63
C VAL A 382 16.20 -19.08 -7.64
N ASP A 383 16.55 -20.28 -8.12
CA ASP A 383 16.80 -21.43 -7.27
C ASP A 383 18.23 -21.36 -6.74
N LEU A 384 18.37 -21.16 -5.44
CA LEU A 384 19.65 -21.05 -4.74
C LEU A 384 20.07 -22.36 -4.04
N SER A 385 19.35 -23.47 -4.28
CA SER A 385 19.62 -24.76 -3.61
C SER A 385 21.02 -25.32 -3.87
N LYS A 386 21.64 -24.93 -4.98
CA LYS A 386 23.00 -25.33 -5.38
C LYS A 386 24.10 -24.40 -4.91
N ASN A 387 23.75 -23.25 -4.35
CA ASN A 387 24.67 -22.20 -3.92
C ASN A 387 24.87 -22.28 -2.41
N LYS A 388 26.09 -21.91 -1.94
CA LYS A 388 26.29 -21.62 -0.53
C LYS A 388 25.79 -20.21 -0.26
N VAL A 389 24.72 -20.08 0.52
CA VAL A 389 24.05 -18.79 0.79
C VAL A 389 24.37 -18.33 2.19
N TYR A 390 24.82 -17.07 2.29
CA TYR A 390 25.17 -16.43 3.54
C TYR A 390 24.33 -15.16 3.72
N TYR A 391 23.90 -14.93 4.96
CA TYR A 391 23.16 -13.73 5.36
C TYR A 391 23.91 -13.01 6.47
N ILE A 392 24.12 -11.69 6.34
CA ILE A 392 24.92 -10.95 7.29
C ILE A 392 24.09 -10.33 8.39
N SER A 393 22.95 -9.73 8.07
CA SER A 393 22.12 -9.00 9.03
C SER A 393 20.64 -9.26 8.82
N LYS A 394 19.80 -9.04 9.83
CA LYS A 394 18.33 -9.00 9.73
C LYS A 394 17.86 -7.56 9.63
N ILE A 395 16.93 -7.28 8.70
CA ILE A 395 16.40 -5.92 8.49
C ILE A 395 15.77 -5.30 9.75
N ASN A 396 15.13 -6.11 10.58
CA ASN A 396 14.39 -5.68 11.77
C ASN A 396 15.14 -5.89 13.08
N ARG A 397 16.39 -6.35 13.02
CA ARG A 397 17.22 -6.59 14.20
C ARG A 397 18.65 -6.17 13.87
N LEU A 398 19.24 -5.38 14.75
CA LEU A 398 20.63 -4.96 14.68
C LEU A 398 21.63 -6.12 14.90
N ASP A 399 21.12 -7.33 15.08
CA ASP A 399 21.92 -8.51 15.34
C ASP A 399 22.60 -8.98 14.05
N TYR A 400 23.93 -9.09 14.08
CA TYR A 400 24.66 -9.81 13.07
C TYR A 400 24.28 -11.30 13.11
N LEU A 401 23.93 -11.85 11.94
CA LEU A 401 23.75 -13.28 11.77
C LEU A 401 25.07 -13.99 11.54
N SER A 402 26.01 -13.29 10.89
CA SER A 402 27.34 -13.81 10.55
C SER A 402 28.32 -12.66 10.40
N ASN A 403 29.59 -12.90 10.79
CA ASN A 403 30.67 -11.96 10.60
C ASN A 403 31.10 -11.90 9.12
N PRO A 404 31.08 -10.72 8.46
CA PRO A 404 31.48 -10.59 7.06
C PRO A 404 32.89 -11.12 6.79
N ALA A 405 33.84 -10.88 7.69
CA ALA A 405 35.23 -11.32 7.53
C ALA A 405 35.33 -12.87 7.56
N GLU A 406 34.61 -13.53 8.46
CA GLU A 406 34.61 -14.99 8.55
C GLU A 406 33.99 -15.63 7.30
N ILE A 407 32.91 -15.05 6.77
CA ILE A 407 32.29 -15.53 5.51
C ILE A 407 33.33 -15.48 4.38
N LEU A 408 34.00 -14.34 4.19
CA LEU A 408 34.95 -14.17 3.11
C LEU A 408 36.20 -15.08 3.27
N GLN A 409 36.60 -15.40 4.50
CA GLN A 409 37.68 -16.37 4.77
C GLN A 409 37.29 -17.80 4.42
N ASN A 410 36.00 -18.17 4.61
CA ASN A 410 35.51 -19.52 4.34
C ASN A 410 35.31 -19.83 2.83
N ILE A 411 35.39 -18.82 1.97
CA ILE A 411 35.34 -19.00 0.51
C ILE A 411 36.70 -19.51 0.03
N LYS A 412 36.66 -20.61 -0.72
CA LYS A 412 37.90 -21.24 -1.19
C LYS A 412 38.47 -20.49 -2.40
N THR A 413 39.81 -20.56 -2.54
CA THR A 413 40.54 -20.05 -3.72
C THR A 413 39.92 -20.63 -5.01
N GLY A 414 39.65 -19.76 -5.96
CA GLY A 414 39.04 -20.09 -7.25
C GLY A 414 37.50 -20.11 -7.26
N GLU A 415 36.82 -20.15 -6.09
CA GLU A 415 35.37 -20.05 -6.03
C GLU A 415 34.89 -18.65 -6.39
N THR A 416 33.73 -18.58 -7.08
CA THR A 416 33.02 -17.36 -7.43
C THR A 416 32.06 -16.96 -6.33
N VAL A 417 31.88 -15.65 -6.15
CA VAL A 417 30.94 -15.08 -5.19
C VAL A 417 30.13 -13.94 -5.81
N SER A 418 28.86 -13.88 -5.50
CA SER A 418 28.04 -12.70 -5.74
C SER A 418 27.56 -12.12 -4.42
N VAL A 419 27.91 -10.86 -4.17
CA VAL A 419 27.48 -10.12 -2.98
C VAL A 419 26.38 -9.15 -3.37
N VAL A 420 25.25 -9.26 -2.71
CA VAL A 420 24.06 -8.44 -2.95
C VAL A 420 23.95 -7.38 -1.86
N PHE A 421 24.17 -6.14 -2.25
CA PHE A 421 24.02 -4.98 -1.37
C PHE A 421 22.69 -4.30 -1.63
N LEU A 422 22.03 -3.88 -0.56
CA LEU A 422 20.99 -2.87 -0.62
C LEU A 422 21.67 -1.50 -0.39
N ASP A 423 21.84 -0.71 -1.45
CA ASP A 423 22.61 0.53 -1.41
C ASP A 423 21.88 1.71 -0.78
N SER A 424 20.57 1.72 -0.90
CA SER A 424 19.74 2.68 -0.20
C SER A 424 18.50 1.94 0.26
N VAL A 425 18.26 1.96 1.53
CA VAL A 425 16.89 1.95 1.96
C VAL A 425 16.40 3.31 1.45
N SER A 426 15.67 3.35 0.34
CA SER A 426 15.19 4.58 -0.33
C SER A 426 14.31 5.48 0.57
N PHE A 427 14.17 5.09 1.80
CA PHE A 427 13.47 5.74 2.89
C PHE A 427 14.39 6.57 3.79
N PHE A 428 15.73 6.43 3.65
CA PHE A 428 16.70 7.02 4.57
C PHE A 428 17.82 7.71 3.78
N ASP A 429 17.50 8.83 3.14
CA ASP A 429 18.53 9.75 2.72
C ASP A 429 19.19 10.42 3.95
N GLU A 430 20.35 11.04 3.78
CA GLU A 430 21.06 11.74 4.86
C GLU A 430 20.19 12.78 5.55
N ASP A 431 19.30 13.45 4.81
CA ASP A 431 18.39 14.46 5.36
C ASP A 431 17.33 13.83 6.25
N PHE A 432 16.79 12.66 5.87
CA PHE A 432 15.87 11.91 6.73
C PHE A 432 16.55 11.42 8.00
N ILE A 433 17.78 10.91 7.90
CA ILE A 433 18.58 10.46 9.06
C ILE A 433 18.84 11.64 10.00
N ASN A 434 19.25 12.78 9.44
CA ASN A 434 19.50 13.99 10.21
C ASN A 434 18.24 14.54 10.88
N ALA A 435 17.10 14.52 10.19
CA ALA A 435 15.81 14.93 10.73
C ALA A 435 15.28 14.01 11.83
N ASN A 436 15.73 12.75 11.87
CA ASN A 436 15.29 11.73 12.83
C ASN A 436 16.42 11.28 13.79
N ARG A 437 17.47 12.08 13.98
CA ARG A 437 18.59 11.78 14.86
C ARG A 437 18.20 11.47 16.31
N GLU A 438 17.08 12.01 16.76
CA GLU A 438 16.54 11.76 18.11
C GLU A 438 15.92 10.37 18.26
N ASN A 439 15.67 9.66 17.14
CA ASN A 439 15.19 8.30 17.16
C ASN A 439 16.36 7.32 17.06
N ALA A 440 16.86 6.89 18.20
CA ALA A 440 18.08 6.09 18.34
C ALA A 440 18.17 4.84 17.43
N LYS A 441 17.03 4.24 17.04
CA LYS A 441 17.01 3.00 16.24
C LYS A 441 17.35 3.20 14.76
N ILE A 442 17.01 4.34 14.17
CA ILE A 442 17.22 4.59 12.72
C ILE A 442 18.70 4.88 12.41
N PRO A 443 19.39 5.78 13.14
CA PRO A 443 20.81 5.99 12.98
C PRO A 443 21.65 4.74 13.20
N GLU A 444 21.33 3.93 14.21
CA GLU A 444 22.05 2.67 14.49
C GLU A 444 21.93 1.68 13.34
N MET A 445 20.74 1.51 12.77
CA MET A 445 20.50 0.61 11.65
C MET A 445 21.29 1.07 10.41
N PHE A 446 21.28 2.36 10.09
CA PHE A 446 22.03 2.93 8.97
C PHE A 446 23.54 2.79 9.15
N MET A 447 24.04 3.09 10.34
CA MET A 447 25.46 2.93 10.67
C MET A 447 25.90 1.47 10.55
N THR A 448 25.06 0.52 10.95
CA THR A 448 25.29 -0.90 10.81
C THR A 448 25.40 -1.33 9.35
N PHE A 449 24.49 -0.88 8.48
CA PHE A 449 24.56 -1.18 7.04
C PHE A 449 25.79 -0.59 6.37
N SER A 450 26.14 0.65 6.67
CA SER A 450 27.34 1.29 6.16
C SER A 450 28.60 0.55 6.62
N HIS A 451 28.65 0.12 7.87
CA HIS A 451 29.78 -0.64 8.41
C HIS A 451 29.90 -2.02 7.74
N ILE A 452 28.79 -2.75 7.58
CA ILE A 452 28.75 -4.04 6.86
C ILE A 452 29.26 -3.87 5.43
N LYS A 453 28.76 -2.87 4.71
CA LYS A 453 29.16 -2.57 3.33
C LYS A 453 30.64 -2.29 3.23
N ASN A 454 31.16 -1.39 4.06
CA ASN A 454 32.57 -1.02 4.06
C ASN A 454 33.49 -2.20 4.42
N SER A 455 33.11 -3.00 5.39
CA SER A 455 33.84 -4.20 5.80
C SER A 455 33.91 -5.24 4.68
N LEU A 456 32.77 -5.50 4.01
CA LEU A 456 32.74 -6.41 2.86
C LEU A 456 33.56 -5.91 1.69
N ILE A 457 33.43 -4.63 1.32
CA ILE A 457 34.17 -4.03 0.20
C ILE A 457 35.72 -4.10 0.49
N ALA A 458 36.12 -3.80 1.71
CA ALA A 458 37.55 -3.91 2.10
C ALA A 458 38.08 -5.35 1.98
N GLY A 459 37.29 -6.33 2.47
CA GLY A 459 37.64 -7.74 2.36
C GLY A 459 37.67 -8.25 0.92
N LEU A 460 36.68 -7.86 0.11
CA LEU A 460 36.62 -8.22 -1.31
C LEU A 460 37.83 -7.65 -2.07
N ASN A 461 38.13 -6.37 -1.90
CA ASN A 461 39.27 -5.74 -2.59
C ASN A 461 40.63 -6.39 -2.25
N LYS A 462 40.75 -6.92 -1.04
CA LYS A 462 42.00 -7.57 -0.58
C LYS A 462 42.19 -8.96 -1.21
N ASP A 463 41.12 -9.78 -1.19
CA ASP A 463 41.22 -11.22 -1.38
C ASP A 463 40.58 -11.74 -2.67
N PHE A 464 40.02 -10.87 -3.50
CA PHE A 464 39.26 -11.26 -4.70
C PHE A 464 39.72 -10.53 -5.96
N THR A 465 39.37 -11.09 -7.13
CA THR A 465 39.65 -10.57 -8.49
C THR A 465 38.40 -10.66 -9.37
N ASP A 466 38.53 -10.26 -10.62
CA ASP A 466 37.52 -10.40 -11.66
C ASP A 466 36.17 -9.75 -11.28
N PHE A 467 36.25 -8.52 -10.77
CA PHE A 467 35.09 -7.78 -10.31
C PHE A 467 34.18 -7.40 -11.46
N ASN A 468 32.90 -7.72 -11.30
CA ASN A 468 31.81 -7.24 -12.11
C ASN A 468 30.74 -6.64 -11.21
N VAL A 469 30.41 -5.36 -11.43
CA VAL A 469 29.49 -4.59 -10.58
C VAL A 469 28.28 -4.18 -11.39
N ASP A 470 27.11 -4.68 -11.00
CA ASP A 470 25.82 -4.31 -11.53
C ASP A 470 25.08 -3.45 -10.51
N LYS A 471 24.81 -2.18 -10.84
CA LYS A 471 24.08 -1.26 -10.00
C LYS A 471 22.70 -0.99 -10.59
N ILE A 472 21.64 -1.39 -9.90
CA ILE A 472 20.27 -1.34 -10.42
C ILE A 472 19.32 -0.90 -9.30
N GLY A 473 18.83 0.35 -9.43
CA GLY A 473 17.97 0.93 -8.40
C GLY A 473 18.65 0.99 -7.05
N SER A 474 18.04 0.40 -6.05
CA SER A 474 18.58 0.30 -4.68
C SER A 474 19.53 -0.88 -4.48
N TRP A 475 19.78 -1.68 -5.52
CA TRP A 475 20.61 -2.86 -5.42
C TRP A 475 21.96 -2.69 -6.12
N THR A 476 23.02 -3.17 -5.48
CA THR A 476 24.30 -3.42 -6.13
C THR A 476 24.64 -4.91 -5.98
N VAL A 477 24.89 -5.56 -7.09
CA VAL A 477 25.38 -6.95 -7.12
C VAL A 477 26.85 -6.90 -7.54
N VAL A 478 27.73 -7.30 -6.65
CA VAL A 478 29.18 -7.43 -6.92
C VAL A 478 29.50 -8.89 -7.08
N SER A 479 29.90 -9.29 -8.28
CA SER A 479 30.38 -10.65 -8.55
C SER A 479 31.88 -10.62 -8.74
N CYS A 480 32.59 -11.56 -8.11
CA CYS A 480 34.07 -11.66 -8.14
C CYS A 480 34.52 -13.10 -7.87
N LYS A 481 35.82 -13.33 -7.97
CA LYS A 481 36.45 -14.63 -7.78
C LYS A 481 37.51 -14.55 -6.69
N LYS A 482 37.56 -15.55 -5.80
CA LYS A 482 38.60 -15.63 -4.74
C LYS A 482 39.95 -15.87 -5.36
N LYS A 483 41.00 -15.10 -4.97
CA LYS A 483 42.41 -15.25 -5.39
C LYS A 483 42.97 -16.60 -5.00
#